data_b8dbfa8c44ff5f7ab6abfca66e033c7f
#
_entry.id   b8dbfa8c44ff5f7ab6abfca66e033c7f
#
_cell.length_a   1.000
_cell.length_b   1.000
_cell.length_c   1.000
_cell.angle_alpha   90.00
_cell.angle_beta   90.00
_cell.angle_gamma   90.00
#
_symmetry.space_group_name_H-M   'P 1'
#
loop_
_entity.id
_entity.type
_entity.pdbx_description
1 polymer ?
#
loop_
_entity_poly.entity_id
_entity_poly.type
_entity_poly.pdbx_seq_one_letter_code
_entity_poly.pdbx_strand_id
1 'polypeptide(L)'
;MFNSVLNNEVFVAAITGVEIIAAVTRRSRSSSISGDDAAIVCNQFRHDVQTDYQVIEMTEKIINAGMSLSETQGLRGYDAVQLAAGCAVNELCLISGLPPAIFVSADNELNVAATSEGLAVENPNSYP
;
A
#
# COMPACT_ATOMS: atom_id res chain seq x y z
N MET A 1 -3.46 0.60 -8.04
CA MET A 1 -3.11 0.51 -9.47
C MET A 1 -4.04 1.38 -10.27
N PHE A 2 -3.52 2.15 -11.17
CA PHE A 2 -4.35 2.89 -12.09
C PHE A 2 -3.81 2.73 -13.50
N ASN A 3 -4.71 2.90 -14.46
CA ASN A 3 -4.39 2.74 -15.84
C ASN A 3 -4.37 4.09 -16.54
N SER A 4 -3.22 4.57 -16.89
CA SER A 4 -3.12 5.77 -17.68
C SER A 4 -3.03 5.32 -19.12
N VAL A 5 -4.18 5.20 -19.76
CA VAL A 5 -4.28 4.81 -21.14
C VAL A 5 -3.61 3.49 -21.40
N LEU A 6 -2.35 3.42 -21.10
CA LEU A 6 -1.50 2.30 -21.46
C LEU A 6 -0.75 1.76 -20.28
N ASN A 7 -0.70 2.53 -19.20
CA ASN A 7 0.11 2.18 -18.08
C ASN A 7 -0.73 2.08 -16.84
N ASN A 8 -0.64 0.93 -16.23
CA ASN A 8 -1.07 0.78 -14.87
C ASN A 8 0.16 0.93 -14.01
N GLU A 9 0.20 1.98 -13.21
CA GLU A 9 1.28 2.15 -12.28
C GLU A 9 0.85 1.74 -10.89
N VAL A 10 1.65 0.88 -10.26
CA VAL A 10 1.42 0.42 -8.90
C VAL A 10 2.37 1.17 -7.98
N PHE A 11 1.79 1.83 -6.99
CA PHE A 11 2.55 2.54 -5.96
C PHE A 11 2.56 1.74 -4.67
N VAL A 12 3.72 1.64 -4.04
CA VAL A 12 3.89 0.88 -2.80
C VAL A 12 4.65 1.78 -1.82
N ALA A 13 4.10 1.96 -0.63
CA ALA A 13 4.83 2.67 0.41
C ALA A 13 6.08 1.86 0.79
N ALA A 14 7.18 2.54 1.06
CA ALA A 14 8.44 1.87 1.37
C ALA A 14 8.29 0.90 2.54
N ILE A 15 7.53 1.27 3.56
CA ILE A 15 7.29 0.40 4.73
C ILE A 15 6.54 -0.88 4.37
N THR A 16 5.73 -0.85 3.31
CA THR A 16 4.95 -2.01 2.86
C THR A 16 5.87 -3.16 2.46
N GLY A 17 6.99 -2.85 1.83
CA GLY A 17 7.96 -3.88 1.46
C GLY A 17 8.45 -4.67 2.65
N VAL A 18 8.75 -3.97 3.74
CA VAL A 18 9.19 -4.62 4.97
C VAL A 18 8.10 -5.53 5.53
N GLU A 19 6.85 -5.04 5.53
CA GLU A 19 5.72 -5.80 6.06
C GLU A 19 5.44 -7.06 5.24
N ILE A 20 5.55 -6.98 3.91
CA ILE A 20 5.34 -8.14 3.04
C ILE A 20 6.41 -9.20 3.29
N ILE A 21 7.67 -8.81 3.33
CA ILE A 21 8.76 -9.75 3.59
C ILE A 21 8.58 -10.37 4.99
N ALA A 22 8.23 -9.56 5.97
CA ALA A 22 8.02 -10.05 7.33
C ALA A 22 6.86 -11.06 7.39
N ALA A 23 5.76 -10.78 6.69
CA ALA A 23 4.60 -11.67 6.67
C ALA A 23 4.94 -13.02 6.02
N VAL A 24 5.65 -13.01 4.90
CA VAL A 24 6.06 -14.24 4.21
C VAL A 24 7.02 -15.05 5.10
N THR A 25 7.95 -14.39 5.76
CA THR A 25 8.90 -15.04 6.66
C THR A 25 8.19 -15.67 7.84
N ARG A 26 7.20 -14.99 8.44
CA ARG A 26 6.43 -15.58 9.55
C ARG A 26 5.64 -16.80 9.10
N ARG A 27 5.08 -16.80 7.90
CA ARG A 27 4.39 -17.98 7.35
C ARG A 27 5.33 -19.15 7.17
N SER A 28 6.56 -18.90 6.73
CA SER A 28 7.57 -19.94 6.62
C SER A 28 7.89 -20.55 7.97
N ARG A 29 8.05 -19.71 8.99
CA ARG A 29 8.37 -20.17 10.35
C ARG A 29 7.24 -20.95 10.99
N SER A 30 6.01 -20.62 10.65
CA SER A 30 4.83 -21.34 11.16
C SER A 30 4.51 -22.60 10.34
N SER A 31 5.34 -22.93 9.37
CA SER A 31 5.18 -24.09 8.49
C SER A 31 3.98 -24.02 7.55
N SER A 32 3.39 -22.82 7.38
CA SER A 32 2.32 -22.64 6.40
C SER A 32 2.84 -22.73 4.96
N ILE A 33 4.10 -22.35 4.76
CA ILE A 33 4.80 -22.52 3.48
C ILE A 33 6.22 -22.97 3.77
N SER A 34 6.86 -23.61 2.80
CA SER A 34 8.24 -24.05 2.97
C SER A 34 9.22 -22.87 2.93
N GLY A 35 10.41 -23.05 3.50
CA GLY A 35 11.45 -22.04 3.44
C GLY A 35 11.88 -21.73 2.01
N ASP A 36 11.91 -22.75 1.15
CA ASP A 36 12.25 -22.56 -0.26
C ASP A 36 11.19 -21.74 -0.98
N ASP A 37 9.92 -22.03 -0.76
CA ASP A 37 8.82 -21.25 -1.35
C ASP A 37 8.83 -19.82 -0.84
N ALA A 38 9.09 -19.60 0.45
CA ALA A 38 9.20 -18.26 1.01
C ALA A 38 10.33 -17.47 0.34
N ALA A 39 11.48 -18.10 0.12
CA ALA A 39 12.60 -17.44 -0.55
C ALA A 39 12.25 -17.05 -1.99
N ILE A 40 11.55 -17.92 -2.72
CA ILE A 40 11.09 -17.63 -4.09
C ILE A 40 10.17 -16.43 -4.10
N VAL A 41 9.17 -16.41 -3.21
CA VAL A 41 8.20 -15.31 -3.13
C VAL A 41 8.89 -13.99 -2.78
N CYS A 42 9.79 -14.00 -1.79
CA CYS A 42 10.51 -12.80 -1.39
C CYS A 42 11.39 -12.25 -2.51
N ASN A 43 12.09 -13.13 -3.23
CA ASN A 43 12.96 -12.72 -4.33
C ASN A 43 12.14 -12.16 -5.50
N GLN A 44 11.01 -12.77 -5.80
CA GLN A 44 10.11 -12.28 -6.84
C GLN A 44 9.55 -10.90 -6.48
N PHE A 45 9.15 -10.74 -5.22
CA PHE A 45 8.63 -9.45 -4.75
C PHE A 45 9.69 -8.35 -4.85
N ARG A 46 10.93 -8.63 -4.43
CA ARG A 46 12.02 -7.64 -4.56
C ARG A 46 12.27 -7.26 -6.01
N HIS A 47 12.20 -8.23 -6.91
CA HIS A 47 12.35 -7.97 -8.34
C HIS A 47 11.22 -7.07 -8.85
N ASP A 48 9.99 -7.39 -8.49
CA ASP A 48 8.81 -6.63 -8.92
C ASP A 48 8.85 -5.19 -8.41
N VAL A 49 9.31 -5.00 -7.17
CA VAL A 49 9.45 -3.66 -6.59
C VAL A 49 10.44 -2.82 -7.40
N GLN A 50 11.55 -3.43 -7.83
CA GLN A 50 12.57 -2.71 -8.58
C GLN A 50 12.15 -2.40 -10.01
N THR A 51 11.34 -3.25 -10.63
CA THR A 51 11.04 -3.15 -12.06
C THR A 51 9.65 -2.59 -12.35
N ASP A 52 8.65 -2.91 -11.54
CA ASP A 52 7.26 -2.66 -11.88
C ASP A 52 6.55 -1.68 -10.94
N TYR A 53 7.09 -1.45 -9.75
CA TYR A 53 6.42 -0.63 -8.74
C TYR A 53 7.11 0.71 -8.56
N GLN A 54 6.29 1.71 -8.22
CA GLN A 54 6.79 3.01 -7.76
C GLN A 54 6.80 2.99 -6.24
N VAL A 55 7.97 3.16 -5.64
CA VAL A 55 8.10 3.14 -4.18
C VAL A 55 7.94 4.56 -3.64
N ILE A 56 7.04 4.72 -2.69
CA ILE A 56 6.80 6.01 -2.03
C ILE A 56 7.66 6.06 -0.77
N GLU A 57 8.56 7.02 -0.73
CA GLU A 57 9.45 7.20 0.41
C GLU A 57 8.68 7.74 1.62
N MET A 58 9.11 7.32 2.82
CA MET A 58 8.55 7.80 4.08
C MET A 58 9.13 9.17 4.41
N THR A 59 8.64 10.19 3.74
CA THR A 59 9.07 11.57 3.98
C THR A 59 8.51 12.09 5.31
N GLU A 60 9.11 13.18 5.81
CA GLU A 60 8.61 13.84 7.01
C GLU A 60 7.14 14.25 6.84
N LYS A 61 6.77 14.72 5.65
CA LYS A 61 5.39 15.12 5.36
C LYS A 61 4.44 13.92 5.49
N ILE A 62 4.81 12.76 4.96
CA ILE A 62 3.97 11.55 5.06
C ILE A 62 3.89 11.06 6.49
N ILE A 63 5.00 11.08 7.23
CA ILE A 63 5.00 10.68 8.63
C ILE A 63 4.10 11.61 9.46
N ASN A 64 4.20 12.91 9.26
CA ASN A 64 3.33 13.87 9.96
C ASN A 64 1.86 13.67 9.60
N ALA A 65 1.55 13.42 8.33
CA ALA A 65 0.19 13.10 7.91
C ALA A 65 -0.30 11.80 8.56
N GLY A 66 0.57 10.79 8.66
CA GLY A 66 0.25 9.54 9.33
C GLY A 66 -0.09 9.74 10.80
N MET A 67 0.69 10.59 11.49
CA MET A 67 0.38 10.91 12.88
C MET A 67 -1.01 11.55 13.03
N SER A 68 -1.33 12.48 12.16
CA SER A 68 -2.65 13.12 12.16
C SER A 68 -3.77 12.12 11.87
N LEU A 69 -3.57 11.21 10.94
CA LEU A 69 -4.56 10.19 10.61
C LEU A 69 -4.74 9.18 11.75
N SER A 70 -3.66 8.87 12.48
CA SER A 70 -3.78 8.03 13.67
C SER A 70 -4.69 8.70 14.72
N GLU A 71 -4.55 10.01 14.91
CA GLU A 71 -5.39 10.74 15.85
C GLU A 71 -6.85 10.84 15.38
N THR A 72 -7.07 11.19 14.12
CA THR A 72 -8.42 11.49 13.63
C THR A 72 -9.21 10.25 13.24
N GLN A 73 -8.54 9.21 12.73
CA GLN A 73 -9.20 8.00 12.26
C GLN A 73 -9.04 6.81 13.21
N GLY A 74 -8.21 6.96 14.24
CA GLY A 74 -7.98 5.87 15.19
C GLY A 74 -7.23 4.69 14.60
N LEU A 75 -6.47 4.88 13.53
CA LEU A 75 -5.74 3.82 12.86
C LEU A 75 -4.46 3.46 13.60
N ARG A 76 -4.05 2.21 13.45
CA ARG A 76 -2.71 1.79 13.87
C ARG A 76 -1.67 2.50 13.02
N GLY A 77 -0.47 2.66 13.58
CA GLY A 77 0.58 3.44 12.93
C GLY A 77 0.90 3.02 11.51
N TYR A 78 1.03 1.70 11.27
CA TYR A 78 1.32 1.20 9.94
C TYR A 78 0.20 1.56 8.95
N ASP A 79 -1.05 1.35 9.34
CA ASP A 79 -2.20 1.64 8.49
C ASP A 79 -2.32 3.15 8.23
N ALA A 80 -2.04 3.96 9.23
CA ALA A 80 -2.07 5.42 9.09
C ALA A 80 -1.01 5.90 8.09
N VAL A 81 0.17 5.32 8.10
CA VAL A 81 1.24 5.64 7.14
C VAL A 81 0.85 5.20 5.73
N GLN A 82 0.26 4.02 5.60
CA GLN A 82 -0.25 3.54 4.32
C GLN A 82 -1.29 4.50 3.74
N LEU A 83 -2.22 4.92 4.56
CA LEU A 83 -3.26 5.86 4.11
C LEU A 83 -2.67 7.21 3.75
N ALA A 84 -1.72 7.71 4.56
CA ALA A 84 -1.04 8.97 4.27
C ALA A 84 -0.33 8.92 2.91
N ALA A 85 0.35 7.81 2.61
CA ALA A 85 1.00 7.61 1.33
C ALA A 85 -0.02 7.60 0.18
N GLY A 86 -1.14 6.91 0.37
CA GLY A 86 -2.23 6.90 -0.62
C GLY A 86 -2.79 8.27 -0.89
N CYS A 87 -3.01 9.06 0.14
CA CYS A 87 -3.49 10.45 0.00
C CYS A 87 -2.47 11.30 -0.76
N ALA A 88 -1.18 11.13 -0.50
CA ALA A 88 -0.14 11.87 -1.18
C ALA A 88 -0.10 11.54 -2.69
N VAL A 89 -0.24 10.27 -3.05
CA VAL A 89 -0.29 9.87 -4.45
C VAL A 89 -1.53 10.43 -5.13
N ASN A 90 -2.68 10.35 -4.47
CA ASN A 90 -3.93 10.87 -5.03
C ASN A 90 -3.83 12.37 -5.28
N GLU A 91 -3.28 13.13 -4.34
CA GLU A 91 -3.07 14.55 -4.50
C GLU A 91 -2.17 14.84 -5.70
N LEU A 92 -1.08 14.08 -5.85
CA LEU A 92 -0.18 14.25 -6.98
C LEU A 92 -0.88 13.95 -8.30
N CYS A 93 -1.69 12.90 -8.35
CA CYS A 93 -2.47 12.57 -9.54
C CYS A 93 -3.41 13.71 -9.92
N LEU A 94 -4.14 14.24 -8.95
CA LEU A 94 -5.11 15.32 -9.20
C LEU A 94 -4.41 16.60 -9.67
N ILE A 95 -3.31 16.96 -9.03
CA ILE A 95 -2.55 18.15 -9.42
C ILE A 95 -1.99 18.01 -10.84
N SER A 96 -1.62 16.80 -11.23
CA SER A 96 -1.06 16.52 -12.55
C SER A 96 -2.10 16.32 -13.64
N GLY A 97 -3.39 16.46 -13.32
CA GLY A 97 -4.46 16.25 -14.28
C GLY A 97 -4.71 14.79 -14.62
N LEU A 98 -4.24 13.88 -13.80
CA LEU A 98 -4.46 12.45 -13.97
C LEU A 98 -5.73 12.00 -13.27
N PRO A 99 -6.28 10.83 -13.65
CA PRO A 99 -7.39 10.26 -12.88
C PRO A 99 -7.02 10.06 -11.42
N PRO A 100 -7.99 10.09 -10.50
CA PRO A 100 -7.72 9.82 -9.09
C PRO A 100 -7.09 8.44 -8.89
N ALA A 101 -6.20 8.35 -7.91
CA ALA A 101 -5.63 7.07 -7.53
C ALA A 101 -6.69 6.18 -6.88
N ILE A 102 -6.50 4.87 -6.98
CA ILE A 102 -7.36 3.90 -6.33
C ILE A 102 -6.57 3.25 -5.21
N PHE A 103 -7.12 3.33 -4.01
CA PHE A 103 -6.53 2.72 -2.83
C PHE A 103 -7.02 1.27 -2.72
N VAL A 104 -6.11 0.32 -2.79
CA VAL A 104 -6.45 -1.10 -2.78
C VAL A 104 -6.10 -1.68 -1.42
N SER A 105 -7.10 -2.17 -0.71
CA SER A 105 -6.92 -2.76 0.62
C SER A 105 -8.04 -3.74 0.92
N ALA A 106 -7.70 -4.83 1.59
CA ALA A 106 -8.68 -5.81 2.07
C ALA A 106 -9.13 -5.53 3.51
N ASP A 107 -8.58 -4.51 4.16
CA ASP A 107 -8.90 -4.16 5.55
C ASP A 107 -10.08 -3.22 5.58
N ASN A 108 -11.19 -3.66 6.18
CA ASN A 108 -12.42 -2.86 6.21
C ASN A 108 -12.27 -1.56 6.99
N GLU A 109 -11.59 -1.57 8.12
CA GLU A 109 -11.39 -0.38 8.93
C GLU A 109 -10.55 0.66 8.17
N LEU A 110 -9.48 0.20 7.54
CA LEU A 110 -8.63 1.08 6.72
C LEU A 110 -9.41 1.63 5.54
N ASN A 111 -10.25 0.82 4.90
CA ASN A 111 -11.06 1.23 3.76
C ASN A 111 -12.10 2.29 4.15
N VAL A 112 -12.71 2.17 5.32
CA VAL A 112 -13.62 3.19 5.82
C VAL A 112 -12.88 4.52 6.01
N ALA A 113 -11.70 4.48 6.61
CA ALA A 113 -10.88 5.67 6.80
C ALA A 113 -10.46 6.29 5.46
N ALA A 114 -10.04 5.46 4.51
CA ALA A 114 -9.63 5.93 3.18
C ALA A 114 -10.79 6.62 2.46
N THR A 115 -11.97 6.04 2.51
CA THR A 115 -13.18 6.64 1.92
C THR A 115 -13.49 7.98 2.61
N SER A 116 -13.36 8.03 3.92
CA SER A 116 -13.56 9.26 4.69
C SER A 116 -12.59 10.37 4.26
N GLU A 117 -11.37 10.00 3.86
CA GLU A 117 -10.36 10.95 3.38
C GLU A 117 -10.53 11.29 1.90
N GLY A 118 -11.56 10.77 1.25
CA GLY A 118 -11.87 11.12 -0.14
C GLY A 118 -11.23 10.23 -1.19
N LEU A 119 -10.64 9.12 -0.81
CA LEU A 119 -10.04 8.19 -1.77
C LEU A 119 -11.07 7.26 -2.39
N ALA A 120 -10.87 6.91 -3.65
CA ALA A 120 -11.55 5.78 -4.26
C ALA A 120 -10.90 4.51 -3.72
N VAL A 121 -11.70 3.54 -3.33
CA VAL A 121 -11.23 2.33 -2.66
C VAL A 121 -11.70 1.09 -3.42
N GLU A 122 -10.80 0.13 -3.56
CA GLU A 122 -11.15 -1.20 -4.04
C GLU A 122 -10.72 -2.24 -3.02
N ASN A 123 -11.63 -3.17 -2.72
CA ASN A 123 -11.34 -4.29 -1.83
C ASN A 123 -11.18 -5.55 -2.68
N PRO A 124 -9.98 -6.18 -2.69
CA PRO A 124 -9.75 -7.39 -3.48
C PRO A 124 -10.71 -8.53 -3.13
N ASN A 125 -11.20 -8.57 -1.90
CA ASN A 125 -12.13 -9.60 -1.47
C ASN A 125 -13.54 -9.46 -2.06
N SER A 126 -13.83 -8.32 -2.70
CA SER A 126 -15.11 -8.11 -3.38
C SER A 126 -15.16 -8.77 -4.75
N TYR A 127 -14.04 -9.30 -5.21
CA TYR A 127 -13.95 -9.98 -6.50
C TYR A 127 -13.65 -11.47 -6.27
N PRO A 128 -14.52 -12.37 -6.71
CA PRO A 128 -14.29 -13.80 -6.57
C PRO A 128 -13.13 -14.29 -7.46
#